data_ad20ed92a7c41591f59799f75c0a9157
#
_entry.id   ad20ed92a7c41591f59799f75c0a9157
#
_cell.length_a   1.000
_cell.length_b   1.000
_cell.length_c   1.000
_cell.angle_alpha   90.00
_cell.angle_beta   90.00
_cell.angle_gamma   90.00
#
_symmetry.space_group_name_H-M   'P 1'
#
loop_
_entity.id
_entity.type
_entity.pdbx_description
1 polymer ?
#
loop_
_entity_poly.entity_id
_entity_poly.type
_entity_poly.pdbx_seq_one_letter_code
_entity_poly.pdbx_strand_id
1 'polypeptide(L)'
;IYCKNKTLLEHAVNHARGLSIDSKDAIINIKRLPPQFHQKGLIEFPRVLGKRTYIDIFIKMDEEKEITLAHEMMHVKQVLIDGVIDENEAYLYEKTYEMP
;
A
#
# COMPACT_ATOMS: atom_id res chain seq x y z
N ILE A 1 -8.91 -1.17 -6.23
CA ILE A 1 -8.37 -0.34 -5.14
C ILE A 1 -9.45 0.61 -4.68
N TYR A 2 -9.68 0.66 -3.39
CA TYR A 2 -10.68 1.52 -2.78
C TYR A 2 -10.02 2.50 -1.81
N CYS A 3 -10.25 3.78 -1.99
CA CYS A 3 -9.72 4.84 -1.15
C CYS A 3 -10.65 6.06 -1.23
N LYS A 4 -11.01 6.63 -0.07
CA LYS A 4 -11.86 7.82 -0.03
C LYS A 4 -11.13 9.09 -0.48
N ASN A 5 -9.82 9.13 -0.33
CA ASN A 5 -9.00 10.26 -0.76
C ASN A 5 -8.61 10.08 -2.22
N LYS A 6 -9.11 10.96 -3.09
CA LYS A 6 -8.89 10.86 -4.54
C LYS A 6 -7.41 10.93 -4.93
N THR A 7 -6.64 11.81 -4.28
CA THR A 7 -5.22 11.97 -4.57
C THR A 7 -4.45 10.69 -4.24
N LEU A 8 -4.72 10.11 -3.06
CA LEU A 8 -4.10 8.85 -2.67
C LEU A 8 -4.54 7.70 -3.58
N LEU A 9 -5.79 7.71 -4.03
CA LEU A 9 -6.28 6.70 -4.95
C LEU A 9 -5.50 6.72 -6.27
N GLU A 10 -5.28 7.91 -6.82
CA GLU A 10 -4.51 8.07 -8.05
C GLU A 10 -3.07 7.57 -7.88
N HIS A 11 -2.43 7.94 -6.77
CA HIS A 11 -1.09 7.45 -6.46
C HIS A 11 -1.06 5.93 -6.31
N ALA A 12 -2.05 5.35 -5.65
CA ALA A 12 -2.13 3.90 -5.46
C ALA A 12 -2.29 3.17 -6.80
N VAL A 13 -3.13 3.68 -7.70
CA VAL A 13 -3.30 3.10 -9.03
C VAL A 13 -1.99 3.16 -9.81
N ASN A 14 -1.28 4.27 -9.74
CA ASN A 14 0.00 4.42 -10.42
C ASN A 14 1.06 3.46 -9.85
N HIS A 15 1.12 3.30 -8.55
CA HIS A 15 2.02 2.33 -7.92
C HIS A 15 1.68 0.91 -8.34
N ALA A 16 0.39 0.56 -8.37
CA ALA A 16 -0.03 -0.76 -8.79
C ALA A 16 0.43 -1.09 -10.21
N ARG A 17 0.32 -0.12 -11.12
CA ARG A 17 0.82 -0.28 -12.49
C ARG A 17 2.33 -0.46 -12.54
N GLY A 18 3.05 0.41 -11.85
CA GLY A 18 4.52 0.39 -11.85
C GLY A 18 5.09 -0.88 -11.20
N LEU A 19 4.38 -1.44 -10.23
CA LEU A 19 4.79 -2.64 -9.52
C LEU A 19 4.18 -3.92 -10.10
N SER A 20 3.43 -3.82 -11.19
CA SER A 20 2.77 -4.95 -11.86
C SER A 20 1.80 -5.71 -10.94
N ILE A 21 1.11 -4.99 -10.06
CA ILE A 21 0.10 -5.56 -9.19
C ILE A 21 -1.19 -5.74 -9.98
N ASP A 22 -1.65 -6.99 -10.10
CA ASP A 22 -2.91 -7.29 -10.78
C ASP A 22 -4.07 -7.10 -9.79
N SER A 23 -4.96 -6.14 -10.09
CA SER A 23 -6.10 -5.84 -9.24
C SER A 23 -7.32 -6.71 -9.51
N LYS A 24 -7.25 -7.65 -10.45
CA LYS A 24 -8.41 -8.52 -10.75
C LYS A 24 -8.73 -9.47 -9.61
N ASP A 25 -7.69 -10.03 -8.98
CA ASP A 25 -7.84 -11.01 -7.92
C ASP A 25 -7.56 -10.44 -6.54
N ALA A 26 -7.12 -9.19 -6.45
CA ALA A 26 -6.78 -8.54 -5.20
C ALA A 26 -7.63 -7.28 -5.01
N ILE A 27 -8.24 -7.16 -3.83
CA ILE A 27 -8.97 -5.97 -3.43
C ILE A 27 -8.15 -5.27 -2.35
N ILE A 28 -7.69 -4.07 -2.66
CA ILE A 28 -6.85 -3.28 -1.77
C ILE A 28 -7.70 -2.12 -1.22
N ASN A 29 -7.86 -2.10 0.08
CA ASN A 29 -8.58 -1.03 0.78
C ASN A 29 -7.57 -0.13 1.49
N ILE A 30 -7.58 1.15 1.18
CA ILE A 30 -6.71 2.14 1.80
C ILE A 30 -7.55 2.96 2.76
N LYS A 31 -7.20 2.88 4.04
CA LYS A 31 -7.95 3.47 5.13
C LYS A 31 -7.08 4.43 5.94
N ARG A 32 -7.74 5.32 6.66
CA ARG A 32 -7.07 6.22 7.59
C ARG A 32 -6.62 5.46 8.84
N LEU A 33 -5.35 5.61 9.20
CA LEU A 33 -4.84 5.04 10.44
C LEU A 33 -5.37 5.86 11.62
N PRO A 34 -5.96 5.21 12.64
CA PRO A 34 -6.45 5.95 13.82
C PRO A 34 -5.31 6.70 14.53
N PRO A 35 -5.59 7.88 15.11
CA PRO A 35 -4.54 8.76 15.67
C PRO A 35 -3.78 8.17 16.86
N GLN A 36 -4.32 7.16 17.54
CA GLN A 36 -3.63 6.51 18.65
C GLN A 36 -2.44 5.64 18.24
N PHE A 37 -2.33 5.31 16.95
CA PHE A 37 -1.20 4.55 16.44
C PHE A 37 -0.03 5.48 16.13
N HIS A 38 1.18 5.05 16.53
CA HIS A 38 2.40 5.83 16.32
C HIS A 38 3.03 5.60 14.95
N GLN A 39 2.67 4.52 14.29
CA GLN A 39 3.21 4.20 12.97
C GLN A 39 2.71 5.20 11.92
N LYS A 40 3.48 5.38 10.86
CA LYS A 40 3.05 6.16 9.69
C LYS A 40 2.07 5.37 8.84
N GLY A 41 2.29 4.07 8.71
CA GLY A 41 1.45 3.18 7.94
C GLY A 41 1.47 1.77 8.48
N LEU A 42 0.52 0.99 8.05
CA LEU A 42 0.33 -0.39 8.49
C LEU A 42 -0.34 -1.18 7.38
N ILE A 43 0.15 -2.39 7.13
CA ILE A 43 -0.53 -3.34 6.25
C ILE A 43 -0.98 -4.53 7.10
N GLU A 44 -2.24 -4.91 6.97
CA GLU A 44 -2.76 -6.10 7.64
C GLU A 44 -2.52 -7.34 6.79
N PHE A 45 -2.48 -8.49 7.44
CA PHE A 45 -2.34 -9.76 6.74
C PHE A 45 -3.47 -9.95 5.74
N PRO A 46 -3.16 -10.41 4.52
CA PRO A 46 -4.17 -10.61 3.51
C PRO A 46 -5.17 -11.70 3.93
N ARG A 47 -6.42 -11.49 3.57
CA ARG A 47 -7.49 -12.45 3.78
C ARG A 47 -7.92 -13.00 2.43
N VAL A 48 -7.96 -14.30 2.32
CA VAL A 48 -8.40 -14.96 1.09
C VAL A 48 -9.84 -15.44 1.26
N LEU A 49 -10.74 -14.89 0.44
CA LEU A 49 -12.16 -15.25 0.44
C LEU A 49 -12.54 -15.65 -0.99
N GLY A 50 -12.75 -16.96 -1.19
CA GLY A 50 -13.01 -17.48 -2.52
C GLY A 50 -11.77 -17.33 -3.41
N LYS A 51 -11.94 -16.67 -4.55
CA LYS A 51 -10.86 -16.42 -5.51
C LYS A 51 -10.16 -15.08 -5.30
N ARG A 52 -10.61 -14.29 -4.31
CA ARG A 52 -10.10 -12.93 -4.09
C ARG A 52 -9.27 -12.81 -2.82
N THR A 53 -8.23 -12.01 -2.89
CA THR A 53 -7.40 -11.66 -1.74
C THR A 53 -7.73 -10.24 -1.34
N TYR A 54 -8.04 -10.03 -0.06
CA TYR A 54 -8.37 -8.71 0.49
C TYR A 54 -7.20 -8.22 1.33
N ILE A 55 -6.72 -7.02 1.03
CA ILE A 55 -5.60 -6.41 1.74
C ILE A 55 -6.05 -5.04 2.24
N ASP A 56 -5.90 -4.80 3.54
CA ASP A 56 -6.18 -3.50 4.14
C ASP A 56 -4.87 -2.78 4.45
N ILE A 57 -4.77 -1.56 3.96
CA ILE A 57 -3.65 -0.65 4.24
C ILE A 57 -4.18 0.51 5.05
N PHE A 58 -3.47 0.86 6.13
CA PHE A 58 -3.80 2.02 6.94
C PHE A 58 -2.69 3.05 6.81
N ILE A 59 -3.07 4.29 6.52
CA ILE A 59 -2.13 5.38 6.27
C ILE A 59 -2.44 6.53 7.23
N LYS A 60 -1.42 7.04 7.91
CA LYS A 60 -1.54 8.25 8.70
C LYS A 60 -1.70 9.44 7.75
N MET A 61 -2.77 10.21 7.94
CA MET A 61 -3.10 11.32 7.05
C MET A 61 -2.34 12.59 7.44
N ASP A 62 -1.02 12.54 7.30
CA ASP A 62 -0.13 13.67 7.54
C ASP A 62 0.52 14.13 6.22
N GLU A 63 1.52 15.00 6.32
CA GLU A 63 2.23 15.55 5.16
C GLU A 63 2.96 14.49 4.33
N GLU A 64 3.31 13.37 4.95
CA GLU A 64 4.06 12.28 4.32
C GLU A 64 3.17 11.13 3.84
N LYS A 65 1.85 11.33 3.79
CA LYS A 65 0.91 10.25 3.45
C LYS A 65 1.18 9.57 2.11
N GLU A 66 1.64 10.35 1.13
CA GLU A 66 1.93 9.82 -0.21
C GLU A 66 3.18 8.94 -0.21
N ILE A 67 4.20 9.36 0.56
CA ILE A 67 5.43 8.59 0.73
C ILE A 67 5.14 7.29 1.49
N THR A 68 4.35 7.37 2.54
CA THR A 68 3.92 6.21 3.31
C THR A 68 3.13 5.22 2.43
N LEU A 69 2.27 5.76 1.56
CA LEU A 69 1.53 4.92 0.62
C LEU A 69 2.47 4.15 -0.31
N ALA A 70 3.51 4.80 -0.82
CA ALA A 70 4.51 4.14 -1.67
C ALA A 70 5.15 2.96 -0.95
N HIS A 71 5.55 3.15 0.30
CA HIS A 71 6.11 2.10 1.14
C HIS A 71 5.15 0.91 1.29
N GLU A 72 3.90 1.19 1.64
CA GLU A 72 2.89 0.15 1.84
C GLU A 72 2.50 -0.54 0.53
N MET A 73 2.49 0.16 -0.59
CA MET A 73 2.21 -0.45 -1.89
C MET A 73 3.31 -1.43 -2.30
N MET A 74 4.57 -1.15 -1.96
CA MET A 74 5.64 -2.12 -2.17
C MET A 74 5.39 -3.38 -1.34
N HIS A 75 4.92 -3.25 -0.10
CA HIS A 75 4.54 -4.42 0.71
C HIS A 75 3.39 -5.21 0.07
N VAL A 76 2.42 -4.54 -0.54
CA VAL A 76 1.36 -5.23 -1.28
C VAL A 76 1.95 -6.10 -2.39
N LYS A 77 2.87 -5.55 -3.16
CA LYS A 77 3.57 -6.29 -4.21
C LYS A 77 4.31 -7.50 -3.64
N GLN A 78 5.02 -7.29 -2.54
CA GLN A 78 5.76 -8.37 -1.86
C GLN A 78 4.83 -9.49 -1.40
N VAL A 79 3.70 -9.14 -0.79
CA VAL A 79 2.73 -10.12 -0.31
C VAL A 79 2.10 -10.90 -1.47
N LEU A 80 1.71 -10.20 -2.53
CA LEU A 80 0.97 -10.82 -3.64
C LEU A 80 1.86 -11.57 -4.64
N ILE A 81 3.08 -11.11 -4.83
CA ILE A 81 3.96 -11.61 -5.89
C ILE A 81 5.17 -12.35 -5.32
N ASP A 82 5.90 -11.70 -4.42
CA ASP A 82 7.18 -12.22 -3.93
C ASP A 82 7.02 -13.26 -2.81
N GLY A 83 5.94 -13.16 -2.04
CA GLY A 83 5.69 -14.06 -0.91
C GLY A 83 6.53 -13.77 0.34
N VAL A 84 7.33 -12.72 0.34
CA VAL A 84 8.22 -12.35 1.44
C VAL A 84 8.17 -10.84 1.65
N ILE A 85 8.04 -10.40 2.91
CA ILE A 85 8.12 -8.99 3.28
C ILE A 85 9.59 -8.60 3.41
N ASP A 86 9.98 -7.52 2.74
CA ASP A 86 11.34 -6.96 2.78
C ASP A 86 11.24 -5.46 3.03
N GLU A 87 11.57 -5.04 4.25
CA GLU A 87 11.54 -3.64 4.65
C GLU A 87 12.56 -2.79 3.90
N ASN A 88 13.73 -3.34 3.61
CA ASN A 88 14.76 -2.60 2.87
C ASN A 88 14.30 -2.24 1.45
N GLU A 89 13.67 -3.17 0.78
CA GLU A 89 13.11 -2.93 -0.56
C GLU A 89 12.03 -1.85 -0.51
N ALA A 90 11.16 -1.89 0.51
CA ALA A 90 10.11 -0.90 0.68
C ALA A 90 10.69 0.50 0.95
N TYR A 91 11.73 0.59 1.79
CA TYR A 91 12.41 1.87 2.04
C TYR A 91 13.10 2.42 0.79
N LEU A 92 13.73 1.58 0.01
CA LEU A 92 14.37 1.99 -1.24
C LEU A 92 13.32 2.51 -2.24
N TYR A 93 12.19 1.85 -2.32
CA TYR A 93 11.10 2.27 -3.20
C TYR A 93 10.52 3.62 -2.78
N GLU A 94 10.27 3.82 -1.50
CA GLU A 94 9.73 5.10 -1.02
C GLU A 94 10.72 6.25 -1.24
N LYS A 95 12.02 6.02 -1.10
CA LYS A 95 13.04 7.02 -1.38
C LYS A 95 13.06 7.42 -2.85
N THR A 96 12.88 6.46 -3.75
CA THR A 96 12.76 6.75 -5.17
C THR A 96 11.57 7.66 -5.43
N TYR A 97 10.47 7.44 -4.74
CA TYR A 97 9.27 8.25 -4.86
C TYR A 97 9.44 9.65 -4.27
N GLU A 98 10.22 9.80 -3.20
CA GLU A 98 10.52 11.10 -2.59
C GLU A 98 11.35 12.00 -3.50
N MET A 99 12.16 11.44 -4.36
CA MET A 99 13.06 12.22 -5.23
C MET A 99 12.26 12.92 -6.32
N PRO A 100 12.44 14.25 -6.46
CA PRO A 100 11.74 15.02 -7.48
C PRO A 100 12.20 14.65 -8.89
#